data_21fb4149735733febc0bacaf364aaea4
#
_entry.id   21fb4149735733febc0bacaf364aaea4
#
_cell.length_a   1.000
_cell.length_b   1.000
_cell.length_c   1.000
_cell.angle_alpha   90.00
_cell.angle_beta   90.00
_cell.angle_gamma   90.00
#
_symmetry.space_group_name_H-M   'P 1'
#
loop_
_entity.id
_entity.type
_entity.pdbx_description
1 polymer ?
#
loop_
_entity_poly.entity_id
_entity_poly.type
_entity_poly.pdbx_seq_one_letter_code
_entity_poly.pdbx_strand_id
1 'polypeptide(L)'
;MKKILYLTTLLTTTAFAQDLNLDQAKKIFDLPTHCIKTEYPNKLGNVLGSDADLKTPKQLRPIFYGCFDWHSSVHGFWSIVKLMKDFPELDQNNEVRNELNQLITAENVAVEMAFFNDKNNKNFERTYGWAWLLQLQMELNHWQDKDAQVWAKNLKPLSDLIIVRYKEYLPKLVYPIRTGTHDNTAFGLSLAIDYARSVNDKSFEKVIVTHANRLYGKDTKCNIAFEPSGSDFLSACLEEALIMSKIQQKEDYKKWLKDFLPQLFKKNFELNPGIVSDRTDGHLVHLDGLNFSRATALYQIEHKLPELKQLNKIAENHLNYSLNNISNDDYMGSHWLGTFALYALKTKQELKIK
;
A
#
# COMPACT_ATOMS: atom_id res chain seq x y z
N MET A 1 -61.50 27.41 3.16
CA MET A 1 -60.25 27.01 3.81
C MET A 1 -59.43 26.25 2.75
N LYS A 2 -58.42 26.89 2.17
CA LYS A 2 -57.52 26.26 1.19
C LYS A 2 -56.32 25.67 1.95
N LYS A 3 -56.16 24.35 1.89
CA LYS A 3 -54.98 23.67 2.44
C LYS A 3 -53.83 23.82 1.43
N ILE A 4 -52.78 24.52 1.84
CA ILE A 4 -51.51 24.61 1.11
C ILE A 4 -50.67 23.40 1.50
N LEU A 5 -50.39 22.54 0.52
CA LEU A 5 -49.50 21.37 0.68
C LEU A 5 -48.08 21.83 0.41
N TYR A 6 -47.24 21.89 1.44
CA TYR A 6 -45.80 22.14 1.28
C TYR A 6 -45.15 20.82 0.80
N LEU A 7 -44.72 20.80 -0.44
CA LEU A 7 -43.88 19.73 -0.99
C LEU A 7 -42.41 20.04 -0.62
N THR A 8 -41.93 19.39 0.42
CA THR A 8 -40.49 19.43 0.76
C THR A 8 -39.73 18.49 -0.17
N THR A 9 -39.12 19.05 -1.19
CA THR A 9 -38.13 18.35 -2.02
C THR A 9 -36.88 18.09 -1.17
N LEU A 10 -36.68 16.85 -0.77
CA LEU A 10 -35.41 16.37 -0.22
C LEU A 10 -34.39 16.35 -1.38
N LEU A 11 -33.53 17.34 -1.45
CA LEU A 11 -32.34 17.31 -2.28
C LEU A 11 -31.37 16.29 -1.67
N THR A 12 -31.40 15.06 -2.15
CA THR A 12 -30.32 14.10 -1.94
C THR A 12 -29.12 14.59 -2.73
N THR A 13 -28.21 15.28 -2.07
CA THR A 13 -26.87 15.51 -2.60
C THR A 13 -26.18 14.15 -2.66
N THR A 14 -26.12 13.58 -3.86
CA THR A 14 -25.18 12.52 -4.17
C THR A 14 -23.79 13.13 -4.02
N ALA A 15 -23.15 12.87 -2.89
CA ALA A 15 -21.73 13.17 -2.73
C ALA A 15 -20.98 12.27 -3.73
N PHE A 16 -20.66 12.81 -4.90
CA PHE A 16 -19.64 12.21 -5.76
C PHE A 16 -18.33 12.28 -4.99
N ALA A 17 -17.69 11.14 -4.79
CA ALA A 17 -16.39 11.11 -4.18
C ALA A 17 -15.45 12.01 -5.00
N GLN A 18 -14.94 13.01 -4.35
CA GLN A 18 -14.12 14.05 -4.93
C GLN A 18 -12.78 13.43 -5.36
N ASP A 19 -12.32 13.72 -6.58
CA ASP A 19 -10.94 13.39 -6.96
C ASP A 19 -9.98 14.12 -6.01
N LEU A 20 -8.80 13.53 -5.76
CA LEU A 20 -7.79 14.12 -4.89
C LEU A 20 -7.50 15.56 -5.34
N ASN A 21 -7.87 16.54 -4.51
CA ASN A 21 -7.57 17.95 -4.77
C ASN A 21 -6.24 18.37 -4.11
N LEU A 22 -5.77 19.57 -4.45
CA LEU A 22 -4.49 20.07 -3.97
C LEU A 22 -4.42 20.18 -2.43
N ASP A 23 -5.50 20.59 -1.76
CA ASP A 23 -5.51 20.73 -0.30
C ASP A 23 -5.40 19.37 0.39
N GLN A 24 -6.08 18.37 -0.14
CA GLN A 24 -5.95 16.99 0.34
C GLN A 24 -4.56 16.41 0.02
N ALA A 25 -4.05 16.68 -1.18
CA ALA A 25 -2.71 16.27 -1.59
C ALA A 25 -1.65 16.87 -0.68
N LYS A 26 -1.77 18.15 -0.32
CA LYS A 26 -0.87 18.83 0.63
C LYS A 26 -0.88 18.17 2.00
N LYS A 27 -2.06 17.90 2.57
CA LYS A 27 -2.16 17.23 3.88
C LYS A 27 -1.48 15.86 3.88
N ILE A 28 -1.65 15.07 2.82
CA ILE A 28 -1.00 13.77 2.68
C ILE A 28 0.51 13.94 2.46
N PHE A 29 0.94 14.96 1.71
CA PHE A 29 2.34 15.24 1.42
C PHE A 29 3.14 15.67 2.66
N ASP A 30 2.53 16.49 3.52
CA ASP A 30 3.18 17.03 4.72
C ASP A 30 3.56 15.90 5.72
N LEU A 31 2.82 14.79 5.77
CA LEU A 31 3.10 13.67 6.68
C LEU A 31 4.47 13.02 6.40
N PRO A 32 4.73 12.47 5.19
CA PRO A 32 6.00 11.83 4.90
C PRO A 32 7.16 12.83 4.77
N THR A 33 6.96 14.05 4.29
CA THR A 33 8.02 15.06 4.17
C THR A 33 8.60 15.46 5.52
N HIS A 34 7.77 15.44 6.58
CA HIS A 34 8.25 15.64 7.94
C HIS A 34 9.00 14.42 8.46
N CYS A 35 8.49 13.21 8.20
CA CYS A 35 8.99 12.01 8.88
C CYS A 35 10.23 11.38 8.21
N ILE A 36 10.44 11.51 6.88
CA ILE A 36 11.57 10.83 6.19
C ILE A 36 12.95 11.18 6.74
N LYS A 37 13.10 12.34 7.39
CA LYS A 37 14.33 12.82 8.02
C LYS A 37 14.30 12.76 9.56
N THR A 38 13.22 12.31 10.15
CA THR A 38 13.09 12.15 11.60
C THR A 38 13.61 10.78 12.02
N GLU A 39 14.84 10.74 12.56
CA GLU A 39 15.52 9.49 12.90
C GLU A 39 14.88 8.79 14.10
N TYR A 40 14.36 9.53 15.09
CA TYR A 40 13.79 8.99 16.33
C TYR A 40 12.43 9.57 16.64
N PRO A 41 11.51 8.76 17.25
CA PRO A 41 11.67 7.35 17.64
C PRO A 41 11.82 6.40 16.45
N ASN A 42 12.52 5.25 16.60
CA ASN A 42 12.76 4.30 15.52
C ASN A 42 12.73 2.85 15.98
N LYS A 43 12.07 2.01 15.17
CA LYS A 43 12.05 0.56 15.33
C LYS A 43 13.04 -0.07 14.33
N LEU A 44 14.21 -0.43 14.78
CA LEU A 44 15.28 -0.95 13.91
C LEU A 44 14.92 -2.26 13.20
N GLY A 45 14.30 -3.22 13.90
CA GLY A 45 13.83 -4.47 13.31
C GLY A 45 14.90 -5.44 12.79
N ASN A 46 16.21 -5.13 12.96
CA ASN A 46 17.32 -5.97 12.53
C ASN A 46 17.75 -6.97 13.61
N VAL A 47 18.46 -8.02 13.19
CA VAL A 47 19.07 -9.00 14.08
C VAL A 47 20.53 -8.61 14.32
N LEU A 48 20.94 -8.55 15.58
CA LEU A 48 22.32 -8.31 15.96
C LEU A 48 23.08 -9.65 16.04
N GLY A 49 24.16 -9.77 15.32
CA GLY A 49 25.08 -10.90 15.42
C GLY A 49 26.18 -10.69 16.47
N SER A 50 26.46 -9.43 16.82
CA SER A 50 27.43 -9.01 17.82
C SER A 50 27.22 -7.55 18.23
N ASP A 51 27.93 -7.07 19.24
CA ASP A 51 27.93 -5.66 19.67
C ASP A 51 28.39 -4.71 18.56
N ALA A 52 29.20 -5.17 17.61
CA ALA A 52 29.64 -4.37 16.46
C ALA A 52 28.50 -3.98 15.50
N ASP A 53 27.36 -4.64 15.60
CA ASP A 53 26.17 -4.37 14.79
C ASP A 53 25.27 -3.25 15.38
N LEU A 54 25.61 -2.78 16.59
CA LEU A 54 24.93 -1.67 17.24
C LEU A 54 25.28 -0.35 16.54
N LYS A 55 24.40 0.06 15.65
CA LYS A 55 24.50 1.30 14.85
C LYS A 55 23.19 2.04 14.85
N THR A 56 23.25 3.35 14.58
CA THR A 56 22.05 4.16 14.45
C THR A 56 21.24 3.79 13.19
N PRO A 57 19.94 4.11 13.14
CA PRO A 57 19.13 3.89 11.95
C PRO A 57 19.78 4.46 10.68
N LYS A 58 20.26 5.70 10.73
CA LYS A 58 20.90 6.38 9.60
C LYS A 58 22.23 5.75 9.18
N GLN A 59 23.01 5.21 10.13
CA GLN A 59 24.24 4.50 9.81
C GLN A 59 23.99 3.17 9.09
N LEU A 60 22.88 2.49 9.41
CA LEU A 60 22.51 1.21 8.82
C LEU A 60 21.83 1.38 7.46
N ARG A 61 20.95 2.38 7.35
CA ARG A 61 20.03 2.56 6.23
C ARG A 61 19.87 4.06 5.91
N PRO A 62 20.88 4.67 5.27
CA PRO A 62 20.98 6.13 5.13
C PRO A 62 19.91 6.76 4.22
N ILE A 63 19.20 5.97 3.42
CA ILE A 63 18.06 6.47 2.62
C ILE A 63 16.78 6.41 3.46
N PHE A 64 16.46 5.23 3.99
CA PHE A 64 15.17 4.94 4.62
C PHE A 64 15.31 4.79 6.14
N TYR A 65 15.93 5.78 6.80
CA TYR A 65 16.16 5.77 8.25
C TYR A 65 15.06 6.41 9.07
N GLY A 66 14.21 7.26 8.43
CA GLY A 66 13.18 8.02 9.11
C GLY A 66 11.85 7.28 9.26
N CYS A 67 10.79 8.03 9.58
CA CYS A 67 9.40 7.54 9.65
C CYS A 67 9.19 6.33 10.56
N PHE A 68 9.87 6.25 11.70
CA PHE A 68 9.73 5.18 12.69
C PHE A 68 10.38 3.84 12.28
N ASP A 69 10.17 3.35 11.06
CA ASP A 69 10.77 2.11 10.55
C ASP A 69 11.05 2.18 9.04
N TRP A 70 11.74 1.18 8.54
CA TRP A 70 12.21 1.16 7.15
C TRP A 70 11.05 1.18 6.13
N HIS A 71 10.04 0.34 6.32
CA HIS A 71 8.94 0.26 5.37
C HIS A 71 8.10 1.53 5.36
N SER A 72 7.86 2.15 6.51
CA SER A 72 7.13 3.41 6.60
C SER A 72 7.88 4.53 5.88
N SER A 73 9.23 4.55 5.99
CA SER A 73 10.06 5.45 5.21
C SER A 73 9.90 5.20 3.70
N VAL A 74 10.04 3.94 3.25
CA VAL A 74 9.93 3.58 1.82
C VAL A 74 8.61 4.00 1.21
N HIS A 75 7.48 3.68 1.84
CA HIS A 75 6.18 4.08 1.28
C HIS A 75 5.87 5.56 1.49
N GLY A 76 6.51 6.22 2.47
CA GLY A 76 6.54 7.68 2.58
C GLY A 76 7.22 8.32 1.37
N PHE A 77 8.39 7.80 0.96
CA PHE A 77 9.05 8.24 -0.29
C PHE A 77 8.18 8.02 -1.53
N TRP A 78 7.48 6.86 -1.61
CA TRP A 78 6.53 6.64 -2.69
C TRP A 78 5.42 7.71 -2.70
N SER A 79 4.85 8.04 -1.55
CA SER A 79 3.81 9.08 -1.44
C SER A 79 4.33 10.44 -1.89
N ILE A 80 5.53 10.82 -1.46
CA ILE A 80 6.20 12.07 -1.88
C ILE A 80 6.37 12.11 -3.39
N VAL A 81 6.98 11.08 -3.96
CA VAL A 81 7.25 10.99 -5.40
C VAL A 81 5.96 11.04 -6.21
N LYS A 82 4.93 10.28 -5.80
CA LYS A 82 3.62 10.25 -6.46
C LYS A 82 2.96 11.61 -6.43
N LEU A 83 2.98 12.29 -5.30
CA LEU A 83 2.35 13.60 -5.13
C LEU A 83 3.11 14.71 -5.85
N MET A 84 4.44 14.73 -5.81
CA MET A 84 5.25 15.70 -6.58
C MET A 84 5.04 15.56 -8.09
N LYS A 85 4.85 14.32 -8.57
CA LYS A 85 4.55 14.05 -9.99
C LYS A 85 3.18 14.58 -10.40
N ASP A 86 2.15 14.36 -9.56
CA ASP A 86 0.76 14.69 -9.87
C ASP A 86 0.40 16.16 -9.53
N PHE A 87 1.12 16.76 -8.56
CA PHE A 87 0.93 18.13 -8.05
C PHE A 87 2.28 18.83 -7.90
N PRO A 88 2.91 19.29 -9.01
CA PRO A 88 4.24 19.92 -8.97
C PRO A 88 4.33 21.13 -8.05
N GLU A 89 3.19 21.78 -7.80
CA GLU A 89 3.06 22.93 -6.90
C GLU A 89 3.31 22.64 -5.42
N LEU A 90 3.37 21.37 -5.01
CA LEU A 90 3.66 20.98 -3.62
C LEU A 90 5.10 21.24 -3.21
N ASP A 91 6.04 21.28 -4.16
CA ASP A 91 7.48 21.50 -3.90
C ASP A 91 8.06 22.61 -4.79
N GLN A 92 7.40 23.77 -4.86
CA GLN A 92 7.83 24.90 -5.71
C GLN A 92 9.22 25.42 -5.37
N ASN A 93 9.64 25.31 -4.11
CA ASN A 93 10.95 25.77 -3.63
C ASN A 93 12.04 24.69 -3.79
N ASN A 94 11.70 23.51 -4.30
CA ASN A 94 12.57 22.34 -4.43
C ASN A 94 13.20 21.86 -3.10
N GLU A 95 12.58 22.13 -1.96
CA GLU A 95 13.10 21.70 -0.65
C GLU A 95 13.11 20.19 -0.52
N VAL A 96 11.98 19.55 -0.82
CA VAL A 96 11.85 18.10 -0.77
C VAL A 96 12.67 17.43 -1.87
N ARG A 97 12.71 18.01 -3.06
CA ARG A 97 13.56 17.55 -4.17
C ARG A 97 15.04 17.54 -3.77
N ASN A 98 15.53 18.60 -3.13
CA ASN A 98 16.90 18.68 -2.66
C ASN A 98 17.18 17.64 -1.57
N GLU A 99 16.23 17.34 -0.69
CA GLU A 99 16.33 16.27 0.29
C GLU A 99 16.46 14.90 -0.38
N LEU A 100 15.58 14.59 -1.35
CA LEU A 100 15.65 13.34 -2.12
C LEU A 100 16.97 13.20 -2.88
N ASN A 101 17.52 14.29 -3.42
CA ASN A 101 18.83 14.30 -4.08
C ASN A 101 19.99 13.93 -3.12
N GLN A 102 19.88 14.32 -1.84
CA GLN A 102 20.88 13.96 -0.83
C GLN A 102 20.72 12.54 -0.32
N LEU A 103 19.50 12.02 -0.28
CA LEU A 103 19.19 10.71 0.28
C LEU A 103 19.35 9.58 -0.75
N ILE A 104 18.81 9.72 -1.97
CA ILE A 104 18.82 8.65 -2.98
C ILE A 104 20.08 8.76 -3.84
N THR A 105 21.24 8.57 -3.21
CA THR A 105 22.55 8.53 -3.89
C THR A 105 23.04 7.10 -4.11
N ALA A 106 23.94 6.89 -5.03
CA ALA A 106 24.54 5.58 -5.27
C ALA A 106 25.31 5.05 -4.04
N GLU A 107 25.94 5.96 -3.31
CA GLU A 107 26.68 5.67 -2.08
C GLU A 107 25.76 5.17 -0.97
N ASN A 108 24.66 5.86 -0.73
CA ASN A 108 23.66 5.49 0.27
C ASN A 108 22.99 4.15 -0.10
N VAL A 109 22.68 3.93 -1.37
CA VAL A 109 22.16 2.64 -1.86
C VAL A 109 23.16 1.50 -1.58
N ALA A 110 24.45 1.73 -1.78
CA ALA A 110 25.47 0.72 -1.51
C ALA A 110 25.52 0.34 -0.01
N VAL A 111 25.34 1.30 0.90
CA VAL A 111 25.24 1.03 2.35
C VAL A 111 24.00 0.20 2.67
N GLU A 112 22.84 0.54 2.14
CA GLU A 112 21.61 -0.24 2.36
C GLU A 112 21.72 -1.64 1.76
N MET A 113 22.32 -1.78 0.57
CA MET A 113 22.58 -3.10 -0.03
C MET A 113 23.50 -3.95 0.85
N ALA A 114 24.54 -3.36 1.47
CA ALA A 114 25.42 -4.05 2.41
C ALA A 114 24.62 -4.55 3.63
N PHE A 115 23.72 -3.71 4.18
CA PHE A 115 22.82 -4.10 5.28
C PHE A 115 21.93 -5.29 4.88
N PHE A 116 21.27 -5.22 3.72
CA PHE A 116 20.43 -6.33 3.23
C PHE A 116 21.22 -7.60 2.94
N ASN A 117 22.48 -7.50 2.52
CA ASN A 117 23.33 -8.65 2.22
C ASN A 117 23.94 -9.30 3.46
N ASP A 118 23.84 -8.69 4.63
CA ASP A 118 24.23 -9.33 5.87
C ASP A 118 23.43 -10.62 6.10
N LYS A 119 24.10 -11.66 6.59
CA LYS A 119 23.51 -12.99 6.81
C LYS A 119 22.32 -12.96 7.77
N ASN A 120 22.31 -12.02 8.72
CA ASN A 120 21.26 -11.88 9.74
C ASN A 120 20.05 -11.09 9.23
N ASN A 121 20.17 -10.34 8.12
CA ASN A 121 19.14 -9.46 7.59
C ASN A 121 18.44 -10.00 6.32
N LYS A 122 18.65 -11.28 5.97
CA LYS A 122 18.09 -11.88 4.74
C LYS A 122 16.57 -11.84 4.63
N ASN A 123 15.87 -11.82 5.75
CA ASN A 123 14.42 -11.76 5.84
C ASN A 123 13.88 -10.40 6.32
N PHE A 124 14.76 -9.40 6.45
CA PHE A 124 14.38 -8.06 6.86
C PHE A 124 13.31 -7.50 5.90
N GLU A 125 12.20 -7.00 6.47
CA GLU A 125 11.07 -6.39 5.74
C GLU A 125 10.31 -7.30 4.75
N ARG A 126 10.46 -8.60 4.87
CA ARG A 126 9.83 -9.59 3.97
C ARG A 126 8.35 -9.81 4.34
N THR A 127 7.37 -9.59 3.46
CA THR A 127 7.50 -9.12 2.07
C THR A 127 6.97 -7.69 1.89
N TYR A 128 6.46 -7.08 2.94
CA TYR A 128 5.76 -5.81 2.93
C TYR A 128 6.65 -4.65 2.46
N GLY A 129 7.76 -4.42 3.15
CA GLY A 129 8.71 -3.37 2.79
C GLY A 129 9.34 -3.61 1.41
N TRP A 130 9.60 -4.88 1.06
CA TRP A 130 10.07 -5.24 -0.28
C TRP A 130 9.09 -4.81 -1.38
N ALA A 131 7.80 -5.04 -1.15
CA ALA A 131 6.76 -4.68 -2.11
C ALA A 131 6.64 -3.16 -2.29
N TRP A 132 6.71 -2.40 -1.20
CA TRP A 132 6.70 -0.94 -1.25
C TRP A 132 7.93 -0.35 -1.94
N LEU A 133 9.12 -0.95 -1.76
CA LEU A 133 10.30 -0.53 -2.51
C LEU A 133 10.11 -0.70 -4.02
N LEU A 134 9.53 -1.82 -4.45
CA LEU A 134 9.22 -2.04 -5.86
C LEU A 134 8.17 -1.04 -6.38
N GLN A 135 7.20 -0.68 -5.54
CA GLN A 135 6.20 0.33 -5.88
C GLN A 135 6.84 1.72 -6.04
N LEU A 136 7.77 2.11 -5.15
CA LEU A 136 8.55 3.33 -5.28
C LEU A 136 9.38 3.33 -6.57
N GLN A 137 10.09 2.25 -6.83
CA GLN A 137 10.90 2.12 -8.05
C GLN A 137 10.05 2.23 -9.32
N MET A 138 8.84 1.64 -9.32
CA MET A 138 7.89 1.74 -10.42
C MET A 138 7.48 3.20 -10.68
N GLU A 139 7.12 3.93 -9.63
CA GLU A 139 6.70 5.32 -9.76
C GLU A 139 7.82 6.21 -10.31
N LEU A 140 9.06 6.02 -9.82
CA LEU A 140 10.25 6.71 -10.31
C LEU A 140 10.53 6.41 -11.80
N ASN A 141 10.41 5.15 -12.21
CA ASN A 141 10.61 4.76 -13.62
C ASN A 141 9.60 5.43 -14.56
N HIS A 142 8.37 5.69 -14.09
CA HIS A 142 7.31 6.30 -14.89
C HIS A 142 7.29 7.84 -14.83
N TRP A 143 8.13 8.46 -14.01
CA TRP A 143 8.20 9.90 -13.92
C TRP A 143 9.30 10.44 -14.85
N GLN A 144 8.89 11.13 -15.93
CA GLN A 144 9.79 11.71 -16.94
C GLN A 144 10.37 13.05 -16.45
N ASP A 145 10.94 13.03 -15.25
CA ASP A 145 11.63 14.14 -14.60
C ASP A 145 13.12 13.83 -14.50
N LYS A 146 14.00 14.83 -14.64
CA LYS A 146 15.45 14.64 -14.66
C LYS A 146 15.97 14.01 -13.36
N ASP A 147 15.53 14.52 -12.21
CA ASP A 147 16.00 14.05 -10.92
C ASP A 147 15.38 12.69 -10.58
N ALA A 148 14.10 12.48 -10.92
CA ALA A 148 13.44 11.19 -10.76
C ALA A 148 14.14 10.07 -11.53
N GLN A 149 14.65 10.34 -12.72
CA GLN A 149 15.41 9.36 -13.50
C GLN A 149 16.78 9.05 -12.86
N VAL A 150 17.41 10.03 -12.19
CA VAL A 150 18.64 9.80 -11.40
C VAL A 150 18.32 8.94 -10.19
N TRP A 151 17.26 9.26 -9.44
CA TRP A 151 16.81 8.46 -8.28
C TRP A 151 16.44 7.03 -8.69
N ALA A 152 15.71 6.86 -9.80
CA ALA A 152 15.37 5.55 -10.35
C ALA A 152 16.61 4.70 -10.66
N LYS A 153 17.61 5.32 -11.31
CA LYS A 153 18.89 4.67 -11.64
C LYS A 153 19.66 4.27 -10.37
N ASN A 154 19.74 5.17 -9.40
CA ASN A 154 20.46 4.93 -8.14
C ASN A 154 19.81 3.82 -7.31
N LEU A 155 18.48 3.82 -7.21
CA LEU A 155 17.72 2.86 -6.39
C LEU A 155 17.61 1.46 -7.03
N LYS A 156 17.76 1.38 -8.35
CA LYS A 156 17.59 0.12 -9.12
C LYS A 156 18.37 -1.07 -8.56
N PRO A 157 19.65 -0.97 -8.15
CA PRO A 157 20.39 -2.12 -7.60
C PRO A 157 19.73 -2.73 -6.36
N LEU A 158 19.16 -1.89 -5.47
CA LEU A 158 18.44 -2.37 -4.30
C LEU A 158 17.14 -3.06 -4.70
N SER A 159 16.40 -2.52 -5.67
CA SER A 159 15.20 -3.16 -6.22
C SER A 159 15.51 -4.50 -6.89
N ASP A 160 16.61 -4.59 -7.64
CA ASP A 160 17.07 -5.85 -8.27
C ASP A 160 17.41 -6.90 -7.20
N LEU A 161 18.06 -6.50 -6.09
CA LEU A 161 18.33 -7.39 -4.95
C LEU A 161 17.02 -7.93 -4.35
N ILE A 162 16.00 -7.09 -4.18
CA ILE A 162 14.70 -7.52 -3.67
C ILE A 162 14.01 -8.52 -4.62
N ILE A 163 14.10 -8.32 -5.94
CA ILE A 163 13.59 -9.29 -6.92
C ILE A 163 14.26 -10.66 -6.77
N VAL A 164 15.59 -10.67 -6.58
CA VAL A 164 16.33 -11.91 -6.30
C VAL A 164 15.82 -12.57 -5.02
N ARG A 165 15.59 -11.80 -3.95
CA ARG A 165 15.03 -12.29 -2.68
C ARG A 165 13.64 -12.92 -2.85
N TYR A 166 12.76 -12.30 -3.63
CA TYR A 166 11.45 -12.90 -3.96
C TYR A 166 11.62 -14.24 -4.69
N LYS A 167 12.49 -14.30 -5.71
CA LYS A 167 12.76 -15.53 -6.49
C LYS A 167 13.35 -16.65 -5.62
N GLU A 168 14.13 -16.31 -4.60
CA GLU A 168 14.69 -17.29 -3.64
C GLU A 168 13.68 -17.73 -2.57
N TYR A 169 12.79 -16.83 -2.15
CA TYR A 169 11.88 -17.07 -1.04
C TYR A 169 10.63 -17.82 -1.46
N LEU A 170 9.96 -17.38 -2.53
CA LEU A 170 8.66 -17.93 -2.91
C LEU A 170 8.66 -19.45 -3.15
N PRO A 171 9.69 -20.08 -3.75
CA PRO A 171 9.76 -21.53 -3.85
C PRO A 171 9.79 -22.27 -2.52
N LYS A 172 10.34 -21.63 -1.46
CA LYS A 172 10.47 -22.22 -0.12
C LYS A 172 9.21 -22.06 0.73
N LEU A 173 8.33 -21.13 0.37
CA LEU A 173 7.11 -20.83 1.12
C LEU A 173 6.06 -21.92 0.85
N VAL A 174 5.88 -22.85 1.76
CA VAL A 174 4.89 -23.94 1.65
C VAL A 174 3.48 -23.41 1.91
N TYR A 175 3.30 -22.59 2.93
CA TYR A 175 2.03 -22.01 3.35
C TYR A 175 2.10 -20.50 3.25
N PRO A 176 1.11 -19.80 2.62
CA PRO A 176 1.08 -18.35 2.63
C PRO A 176 0.72 -17.82 4.02
N ILE A 177 1.19 -16.61 4.31
CA ILE A 177 0.82 -15.90 5.52
C ILE A 177 -0.44 -15.09 5.21
N ARG A 178 -1.54 -15.40 5.93
CA ARG A 178 -2.89 -14.82 5.74
C ARG A 178 -3.28 -13.93 6.93
N THR A 179 -2.37 -13.08 7.39
CA THR A 179 -2.65 -12.11 8.47
C THR A 179 -3.10 -10.79 7.88
N GLY A 180 -3.78 -9.97 8.67
CA GLY A 180 -4.11 -8.59 8.32
C GLY A 180 -2.96 -7.60 8.58
N THR A 181 -1.71 -8.08 8.65
CA THR A 181 -0.52 -7.30 9.04
C THR A 181 0.60 -7.43 8.00
N HIS A 182 1.77 -6.83 8.28
CA HIS A 182 2.93 -6.70 7.38
C HIS A 182 3.37 -8.02 6.71
N ASP A 183 3.20 -9.16 7.38
CA ASP A 183 3.64 -10.45 6.83
C ASP A 183 2.70 -11.00 5.73
N ASN A 184 1.60 -10.33 5.41
CA ASN A 184 0.62 -10.79 4.43
C ASN A 184 1.27 -11.04 3.06
N THR A 185 1.26 -12.31 2.65
CA THR A 185 1.92 -12.73 1.41
C THR A 185 1.19 -12.20 0.17
N ALA A 186 -0.15 -12.17 0.18
CA ALA A 186 -0.96 -11.74 -0.97
C ALA A 186 -0.75 -10.24 -1.27
N PHE A 187 -0.70 -9.39 -0.24
CA PHE A 187 -0.39 -7.97 -0.38
C PHE A 187 0.99 -7.77 -1.04
N GLY A 188 2.03 -8.45 -0.50
CA GLY A 188 3.38 -8.36 -1.06
C GLY A 188 3.46 -8.78 -2.53
N LEU A 189 2.76 -9.86 -2.91
CA LEU A 189 2.70 -10.32 -4.30
C LEU A 189 1.88 -9.37 -5.20
N SER A 190 0.85 -8.72 -4.64
CA SER A 190 -0.01 -7.80 -5.39
C SER A 190 0.73 -6.55 -5.88
N LEU A 191 1.60 -5.96 -5.06
CA LEU A 191 2.45 -4.84 -5.49
C LEU A 191 3.61 -5.32 -6.36
N ALA A 192 4.20 -6.47 -6.05
CA ALA A 192 5.33 -7.02 -6.81
C ALA A 192 4.95 -7.36 -8.27
N ILE A 193 3.73 -7.85 -8.53
CA ILE A 193 3.29 -8.15 -9.90
C ILE A 193 3.04 -6.87 -10.71
N ASP A 194 2.54 -5.80 -10.08
CA ASP A 194 2.37 -4.52 -10.75
C ASP A 194 3.73 -3.98 -11.22
N TYR A 195 4.75 -4.04 -10.36
CA TYR A 195 6.12 -3.69 -10.73
C TYR A 195 6.63 -4.56 -11.87
N ALA A 196 6.55 -5.89 -11.76
CA ALA A 196 7.06 -6.80 -12.77
C ALA A 196 6.48 -6.52 -14.17
N ARG A 197 5.19 -6.22 -14.22
CA ARG A 197 4.48 -5.86 -15.45
C ARG A 197 4.90 -4.49 -15.98
N SER A 198 5.07 -3.52 -15.09
CA SER A 198 5.43 -2.15 -15.47
C SER A 198 6.80 -2.06 -16.14
N VAL A 199 7.76 -2.89 -15.69
CA VAL A 199 9.11 -2.97 -16.27
C VAL A 199 9.28 -4.12 -17.29
N ASN A 200 8.19 -4.82 -17.62
CA ASN A 200 8.17 -5.97 -18.53
C ASN A 200 9.11 -7.12 -18.12
N ASP A 201 9.35 -7.33 -16.81
CA ASP A 201 10.12 -8.50 -16.31
C ASP A 201 9.25 -9.76 -16.31
N LYS A 202 9.17 -10.43 -17.47
CA LYS A 202 8.40 -11.67 -17.67
C LYS A 202 8.87 -12.81 -16.78
N SER A 203 10.16 -12.84 -16.43
CA SER A 203 10.73 -13.84 -15.53
C SER A 203 10.18 -13.70 -14.12
N PHE A 204 10.16 -12.47 -13.57
CA PHE A 204 9.64 -12.19 -12.24
C PHE A 204 8.10 -12.33 -12.21
N GLU A 205 7.38 -11.82 -13.21
CA GLU A 205 5.94 -12.02 -13.36
C GLU A 205 5.58 -13.52 -13.32
N LYS A 206 6.30 -14.37 -14.07
CA LYS A 206 6.07 -15.82 -14.07
C LYS A 206 6.25 -16.44 -12.69
N VAL A 207 7.29 -16.03 -11.95
CA VAL A 207 7.52 -16.52 -10.57
C VAL A 207 6.34 -16.16 -9.67
N ILE A 208 5.88 -14.89 -9.71
CA ILE A 208 4.75 -14.44 -8.89
C ILE A 208 3.47 -15.22 -9.26
N VAL A 209 3.13 -15.29 -10.55
CA VAL A 209 1.91 -15.99 -11.01
C VAL A 209 1.93 -17.46 -10.62
N THR A 210 3.08 -18.15 -10.81
CA THR A 210 3.22 -19.55 -10.46
C THR A 210 2.98 -19.79 -8.98
N HIS A 211 3.61 -18.98 -8.12
CA HIS A 211 3.50 -19.16 -6.68
C HIS A 211 2.19 -18.66 -6.10
N ALA A 212 1.60 -17.60 -6.62
CA ALA A 212 0.27 -17.16 -6.21
C ALA A 212 -0.80 -18.21 -6.53
N ASN A 213 -0.78 -18.80 -7.74
CA ASN A 213 -1.68 -19.91 -8.06
C ASN A 213 -1.46 -21.14 -7.18
N ARG A 214 -0.22 -21.49 -6.85
CA ARG A 214 0.10 -22.60 -5.96
C ARG A 214 -0.41 -22.39 -4.54
N LEU A 215 -0.30 -21.15 -4.04
CA LEU A 215 -0.62 -20.78 -2.66
C LEU A 215 -2.13 -20.57 -2.46
N TYR A 216 -2.82 -20.02 -3.46
CA TYR A 216 -4.20 -19.52 -3.31
C TYR A 216 -5.22 -20.16 -4.26
N GLY A 217 -4.77 -20.80 -5.33
CA GLY A 217 -5.66 -21.27 -6.38
C GLY A 217 -6.69 -22.32 -5.95
N LYS A 218 -6.51 -22.95 -4.79
CA LYS A 218 -7.42 -23.96 -4.20
C LYS A 218 -8.18 -23.46 -2.96
N ASP A 219 -7.96 -22.20 -2.56
CA ASP A 219 -8.60 -21.66 -1.37
C ASP A 219 -10.09 -21.42 -1.61
N THR A 220 -10.90 -21.70 -0.61
CA THR A 220 -12.36 -21.59 -0.66
C THR A 220 -12.90 -21.07 0.67
N LYS A 221 -14.08 -20.42 0.64
CA LYS A 221 -14.89 -20.05 1.82
C LYS A 221 -14.12 -19.24 2.84
N CYS A 222 -13.36 -18.20 2.38
CA CYS A 222 -12.72 -17.28 3.32
C CYS A 222 -13.76 -16.60 4.21
N ASN A 223 -13.51 -16.65 5.54
CA ASN A 223 -14.46 -16.12 6.50
C ASN A 223 -14.18 -14.64 6.79
N ILE A 224 -14.57 -13.76 5.86
CA ILE A 224 -14.41 -12.31 5.99
C ILE A 224 -15.16 -11.72 7.22
N ALA A 225 -16.11 -12.46 7.79
CA ALA A 225 -16.82 -12.03 8.99
C ALA A 225 -15.94 -12.09 10.28
N PHE A 226 -14.79 -12.76 10.22
CA PHE A 226 -13.81 -12.75 11.32
C PHE A 226 -12.82 -11.59 11.23
N GLU A 227 -12.89 -10.80 10.18
CA GLU A 227 -12.07 -9.61 10.01
C GLU A 227 -12.79 -8.34 10.53
N PRO A 228 -12.05 -7.41 11.16
CA PRO A 228 -10.62 -7.47 11.43
C PRO A 228 -10.27 -8.36 12.64
N SER A 229 -9.01 -8.82 12.69
CA SER A 229 -8.40 -9.39 13.88
C SER A 229 -7.60 -8.28 14.58
N GLY A 230 -8.05 -7.89 15.79
CA GLY A 230 -7.35 -6.89 16.61
C GLY A 230 -7.11 -5.57 15.87
N SER A 231 -5.87 -5.32 15.49
CA SER A 231 -5.39 -4.10 14.83
C SER A 231 -4.92 -4.36 13.40
N ASP A 232 -5.65 -5.16 12.65
CA ASP A 232 -5.38 -5.40 11.24
C ASP A 232 -5.47 -4.10 10.44
N PHE A 233 -4.55 -3.90 9.48
CA PHE A 233 -4.63 -2.83 8.49
C PHE A 233 -4.81 -3.36 7.05
N LEU A 234 -4.82 -4.68 6.89
CA LEU A 234 -5.13 -5.39 5.66
C LEU A 234 -6.29 -6.36 5.90
N SER A 235 -7.11 -6.58 4.89
CA SER A 235 -8.09 -7.66 4.88
C SER A 235 -7.48 -8.91 4.26
N ALA A 236 -7.19 -9.94 5.04
CA ALA A 236 -6.57 -11.16 4.53
C ALA A 236 -7.36 -11.77 3.36
N CYS A 237 -8.69 -11.83 3.47
CA CYS A 237 -9.55 -12.34 2.39
C CYS A 237 -9.53 -11.45 1.15
N LEU A 238 -9.58 -10.11 1.31
CA LEU A 238 -9.63 -9.22 0.15
C LEU A 238 -8.26 -9.07 -0.53
N GLU A 239 -7.14 -9.11 0.22
CA GLU A 239 -5.80 -9.12 -0.39
C GLU A 239 -5.58 -10.38 -1.23
N GLU A 240 -6.05 -11.52 -0.77
CA GLU A 240 -6.00 -12.77 -1.55
C GLU A 240 -6.89 -12.68 -2.81
N ALA A 241 -8.10 -12.14 -2.67
CA ALA A 241 -8.97 -11.90 -3.81
C ALA A 241 -8.35 -10.91 -4.80
N LEU A 242 -7.62 -9.90 -4.31
CA LEU A 242 -6.95 -8.89 -5.12
C LEU A 242 -5.81 -9.49 -5.96
N ILE A 243 -4.87 -10.22 -5.35
CA ILE A 243 -3.79 -10.84 -6.12
C ILE A 243 -4.34 -11.82 -7.17
N MET A 244 -5.36 -12.62 -6.81
CA MET A 244 -5.96 -13.56 -7.76
C MET A 244 -6.68 -12.84 -8.91
N SER A 245 -7.28 -11.66 -8.69
CA SER A 245 -7.85 -10.83 -9.75
C SER A 245 -6.80 -10.36 -10.78
N LYS A 246 -5.59 -10.10 -10.32
CA LYS A 246 -4.47 -9.65 -11.16
C LYS A 246 -3.87 -10.77 -12.00
N ILE A 247 -3.88 -12.02 -11.52
CA ILE A 247 -3.18 -13.12 -12.18
C ILE A 247 -4.10 -14.03 -13.02
N GLN A 248 -5.40 -14.08 -12.74
CA GLN A 248 -6.35 -14.93 -13.46
C GLN A 248 -7.09 -14.17 -14.57
N GLN A 249 -7.50 -14.90 -15.61
CA GLN A 249 -8.44 -14.38 -16.59
C GLN A 249 -9.82 -14.18 -15.95
N LYS A 250 -10.64 -13.29 -16.53
CA LYS A 250 -11.89 -12.85 -15.91
C LYS A 250 -12.82 -14.00 -15.51
N GLU A 251 -13.04 -14.98 -16.40
CA GLU A 251 -13.98 -16.07 -16.15
C GLU A 251 -13.44 -17.05 -15.10
N ASP A 252 -12.14 -17.36 -15.12
CA ASP A 252 -11.50 -18.23 -14.12
C ASP A 252 -11.52 -17.55 -12.74
N TYR A 253 -11.21 -16.24 -12.69
CA TYR A 253 -11.28 -15.45 -11.48
C TYR A 253 -12.69 -15.43 -10.89
N LYS A 254 -13.71 -15.21 -11.73
CA LYS A 254 -15.11 -15.18 -11.31
C LYS A 254 -15.52 -16.53 -10.68
N LYS A 255 -15.12 -17.64 -11.30
CA LYS A 255 -15.41 -18.97 -10.76
C LYS A 255 -14.72 -19.18 -9.42
N TRP A 256 -13.41 -18.92 -9.35
CA TRP A 256 -12.64 -19.02 -8.13
C TRP A 256 -13.18 -18.12 -7.01
N LEU A 257 -13.50 -16.85 -7.32
CA LEU A 257 -14.01 -15.91 -6.33
C LEU A 257 -15.38 -16.32 -5.77
N LYS A 258 -16.24 -16.96 -6.56
CA LYS A 258 -17.51 -17.51 -6.08
C LYS A 258 -17.32 -18.61 -5.04
N ASP A 259 -16.28 -19.41 -5.20
CA ASP A 259 -15.94 -20.48 -4.25
C ASP A 259 -15.22 -19.92 -3.02
N PHE A 260 -14.41 -18.88 -3.20
CA PHE A 260 -13.60 -18.25 -2.16
C PHE A 260 -14.37 -17.25 -1.29
N LEU A 261 -15.09 -16.30 -1.90
CA LEU A 261 -15.88 -15.27 -1.24
C LEU A 261 -17.32 -15.21 -1.79
N PRO A 262 -18.15 -16.28 -1.63
CA PRO A 262 -19.50 -16.34 -2.20
C PRO A 262 -20.41 -15.21 -1.72
N GLN A 263 -20.14 -14.62 -0.55
CA GLN A 263 -20.91 -13.52 0.01
C GLN A 263 -20.83 -12.25 -0.83
N LEU A 264 -19.76 -12.00 -1.59
CA LEU A 264 -19.64 -10.83 -2.46
C LEU A 264 -20.68 -10.82 -3.59
N PHE A 265 -21.21 -11.99 -3.96
CA PHE A 265 -22.23 -12.14 -5.01
C PHE A 265 -23.67 -11.97 -4.50
N LYS A 266 -23.86 -11.78 -3.19
CA LYS A 266 -25.19 -11.51 -2.62
C LYS A 266 -25.54 -10.03 -2.81
N LYS A 267 -26.77 -9.74 -3.24
CA LYS A 267 -27.25 -8.36 -3.45
C LYS A 267 -27.22 -7.49 -2.19
N ASN A 268 -27.41 -8.12 -1.03
CA ASN A 268 -27.40 -7.49 0.29
C ASN A 268 -26.09 -7.71 1.04
N PHE A 269 -24.98 -7.94 0.33
CA PHE A 269 -23.66 -8.01 0.97
C PHE A 269 -23.31 -6.65 1.57
N GLU A 270 -22.95 -6.67 2.82
CA GLU A 270 -22.50 -5.52 3.59
C GLU A 270 -21.14 -5.84 4.22
N LEU A 271 -20.28 -4.85 4.24
CA LEU A 271 -19.01 -4.86 4.96
C LEU A 271 -18.86 -3.48 5.60
N ASN A 272 -18.88 -3.45 6.92
CA ASN A 272 -18.77 -2.20 7.66
C ASN A 272 -17.31 -1.78 7.82
N PRO A 273 -17.01 -0.46 7.85
CA PRO A 273 -15.69 0.04 8.18
C PRO A 273 -15.22 -0.44 9.55
N GLY A 274 -13.92 -0.68 9.68
CA GLY A 274 -13.26 -0.86 10.96
C GLY A 274 -13.33 0.43 11.79
N ILE A 275 -13.59 0.29 13.10
CA ILE A 275 -13.82 1.42 14.01
C ILE A 275 -12.60 1.57 14.91
N VAL A 276 -11.98 2.75 14.91
CA VAL A 276 -10.93 3.12 15.87
C VAL A 276 -11.58 3.63 17.13
N SER A 277 -11.40 2.90 18.24
CA SER A 277 -11.99 3.26 19.54
C SER A 277 -11.12 4.22 20.36
N ASP A 278 -9.79 4.17 20.14
CA ASP A 278 -8.83 5.08 20.78
C ASP A 278 -7.78 5.50 19.76
N ARG A 279 -7.76 6.80 19.44
CA ARG A 279 -6.85 7.37 18.44
C ARG A 279 -5.47 7.70 19.00
N THR A 280 -5.27 7.59 20.30
CA THR A 280 -3.95 7.74 20.94
C THR A 280 -3.18 6.42 20.96
N ASP A 281 -3.82 5.30 20.66
CA ASP A 281 -3.18 4.01 20.52
C ASP A 281 -2.73 3.79 19.06
N GLY A 282 -1.41 3.82 18.82
CA GLY A 282 -0.81 3.63 17.50
C GLY A 282 -1.16 2.31 16.81
N HIS A 283 -1.56 1.26 17.56
CA HIS A 283 -2.03 0.00 16.98
C HIS A 283 -3.51 0.06 16.57
N LEU A 284 -4.38 0.69 17.37
CA LEU A 284 -5.81 0.75 17.05
C LEU A 284 -6.10 1.61 15.83
N VAL A 285 -5.29 2.64 15.55
CA VAL A 285 -5.41 3.46 14.32
C VAL A 285 -5.11 2.66 13.04
N HIS A 286 -4.54 1.46 13.12
CA HIS A 286 -4.40 0.55 12.00
C HIS A 286 -5.73 0.23 11.32
N LEU A 287 -6.85 0.29 12.04
CA LEU A 287 -8.18 0.05 11.47
C LEU A 287 -8.61 1.10 10.42
N ASP A 288 -8.07 2.31 10.46
CA ASP A 288 -8.23 3.26 9.35
C ASP A 288 -7.45 2.80 8.10
N GLY A 289 -6.26 2.25 8.29
CA GLY A 289 -5.49 1.61 7.22
C GLY A 289 -6.24 0.43 6.58
N LEU A 290 -6.92 -0.38 7.42
CA LEU A 290 -7.80 -1.45 6.94
C LEU A 290 -8.90 -0.91 6.02
N ASN A 291 -9.50 0.22 6.36
CA ASN A 291 -10.55 0.82 5.54
C ASN A 291 -10.00 1.23 4.17
N PHE A 292 -8.81 1.80 4.10
CA PHE A 292 -8.17 2.16 2.83
C PHE A 292 -7.76 0.93 2.01
N SER A 293 -7.18 -0.11 2.62
CA SER A 293 -6.81 -1.34 1.92
C SER A 293 -8.04 -2.09 1.40
N ARG A 294 -9.12 -2.16 2.19
CA ARG A 294 -10.41 -2.71 1.73
C ARG A 294 -10.97 -1.93 0.55
N ALA A 295 -10.97 -0.59 0.60
CA ALA A 295 -11.42 0.23 -0.52
C ALA A 295 -10.62 -0.06 -1.78
N THR A 296 -9.29 -0.11 -1.68
CA THR A 296 -8.40 -0.44 -2.80
C THR A 296 -8.75 -1.80 -3.43
N ALA A 297 -8.87 -2.83 -2.61
CA ALA A 297 -9.17 -4.19 -3.08
C ALA A 297 -10.56 -4.26 -3.74
N LEU A 298 -11.58 -3.66 -3.12
CA LEU A 298 -12.95 -3.66 -3.63
C LEU A 298 -13.09 -2.93 -4.97
N TYR A 299 -12.41 -1.79 -5.17
CA TYR A 299 -12.36 -1.09 -6.46
C TYR A 299 -11.77 -1.96 -7.57
N GLN A 300 -10.67 -2.65 -7.30
CA GLN A 300 -9.99 -3.50 -8.28
C GLN A 300 -10.80 -4.78 -8.59
N ILE A 301 -11.44 -5.37 -7.58
CA ILE A 301 -12.32 -6.53 -7.75
C ILE A 301 -13.54 -6.15 -8.61
N GLU A 302 -14.17 -5.02 -8.34
CA GLU A 302 -15.29 -4.51 -9.13
C GLU A 302 -14.88 -4.19 -10.56
N HIS A 303 -13.74 -3.53 -10.76
CA HIS A 303 -13.20 -3.28 -12.09
C HIS A 303 -12.99 -4.57 -12.89
N LYS A 304 -12.50 -5.63 -12.25
CA LYS A 304 -12.34 -6.97 -12.86
C LYS A 304 -13.68 -7.64 -13.17
N LEU A 305 -14.66 -7.47 -12.27
CA LEU A 305 -16.00 -8.06 -12.34
C LEU A 305 -17.10 -6.98 -12.20
N PRO A 306 -17.41 -6.21 -13.27
CA PRO A 306 -18.36 -5.07 -13.20
C PRO A 306 -19.78 -5.45 -12.79
N GLU A 307 -20.15 -6.74 -12.84
CA GLU A 307 -21.39 -7.23 -12.29
C GLU A 307 -21.51 -7.12 -10.76
N LEU A 308 -20.39 -6.92 -10.05
CA LEU A 308 -20.33 -6.71 -8.61
C LEU A 308 -20.34 -5.21 -8.24
N LYS A 309 -21.06 -4.39 -8.99
CA LYS A 309 -21.11 -2.92 -8.86
C LYS A 309 -21.43 -2.40 -7.45
N GLN A 310 -22.09 -3.21 -6.60
CA GLN A 310 -22.33 -2.86 -5.19
C GLN A 310 -21.03 -2.70 -4.39
N LEU A 311 -19.92 -3.33 -4.82
CA LEU A 311 -18.64 -3.23 -4.14
C LEU A 311 -18.06 -1.80 -4.19
N ASN A 312 -18.37 -1.05 -5.27
CA ASN A 312 -17.94 0.34 -5.38
C ASN A 312 -18.52 1.20 -4.24
N LYS A 313 -19.82 1.06 -3.96
CA LYS A 313 -20.46 1.79 -2.85
C LYS A 313 -19.85 1.42 -1.48
N ILE A 314 -19.52 0.15 -1.30
CA ILE A 314 -18.87 -0.33 -0.06
C ILE A 314 -17.47 0.27 0.04
N ALA A 315 -16.69 0.26 -1.04
CA ALA A 315 -15.36 0.87 -1.10
C ALA A 315 -15.40 2.38 -0.77
N GLU A 316 -16.37 3.12 -1.36
CA GLU A 316 -16.59 4.53 -1.06
C GLU A 316 -16.88 4.77 0.42
N ASN A 317 -17.70 3.92 1.04
CA ASN A 317 -18.01 4.03 2.47
C ASN A 317 -16.75 3.86 3.33
N HIS A 318 -15.93 2.85 3.04
CA HIS A 318 -14.66 2.62 3.74
C HIS A 318 -13.68 3.80 3.57
N LEU A 319 -13.48 4.25 2.31
CA LEU A 319 -12.58 5.36 2.00
C LEU A 319 -13.01 6.65 2.73
N ASN A 320 -14.28 7.04 2.60
CA ASN A 320 -14.79 8.29 3.17
C ASN A 320 -14.84 8.24 4.70
N TYR A 321 -15.06 7.07 5.30
CA TYR A 321 -15.09 6.91 6.76
C TYR A 321 -13.75 7.29 7.40
N SER A 322 -12.64 6.88 6.79
CA SER A 322 -11.30 7.09 7.34
C SER A 322 -10.56 8.32 6.78
N LEU A 323 -11.00 8.87 5.64
CA LEU A 323 -10.30 9.98 4.98
C LEU A 323 -10.23 11.25 5.84
N ASN A 324 -11.25 11.51 6.65
CA ASN A 324 -11.29 12.67 7.54
C ASN A 324 -10.35 12.55 8.75
N ASN A 325 -9.80 11.37 8.98
CA ASN A 325 -9.00 11.05 10.15
C ASN A 325 -7.48 11.14 9.92
N ILE A 326 -7.03 11.35 8.66
CA ILE A 326 -5.61 11.28 8.26
C ILE A 326 -4.72 12.30 8.98
N SER A 327 -5.27 13.46 9.39
CA SER A 327 -4.48 14.62 9.83
C SER A 327 -4.55 14.93 11.33
N ASN A 328 -5.25 14.12 12.15
CA ASN A 328 -5.57 14.49 13.52
C ASN A 328 -4.97 13.56 14.60
N ASP A 329 -4.15 12.58 14.21
CA ASP A 329 -3.67 11.54 15.10
C ASP A 329 -2.21 11.73 15.54
N ASP A 330 -1.82 11.00 16.60
CA ASP A 330 -0.44 10.89 17.05
C ASP A 330 0.49 10.44 15.90
N TYR A 331 1.71 10.99 15.88
CA TYR A 331 2.75 10.70 14.88
C TYR A 331 2.98 9.20 14.62
N MET A 332 3.04 8.38 15.67
CA MET A 332 3.27 6.94 15.52
C MET A 332 2.12 6.20 14.84
N GLY A 333 0.90 6.74 14.89
CA GLY A 333 -0.27 6.16 14.25
C GLY A 333 -0.60 6.73 12.88
N SER A 334 -0.20 7.97 12.60
CA SER A 334 -0.69 8.72 11.42
C SER A 334 0.29 8.82 10.25
N HIS A 335 1.60 8.74 10.51
CA HIS A 335 2.63 8.97 9.47
C HIS A 335 2.50 8.07 8.24
N TRP A 336 1.94 6.87 8.37
CA TRP A 336 1.78 5.89 7.31
C TRP A 336 0.36 5.86 6.69
N LEU A 337 -0.67 6.34 7.43
CA LEU A 337 -2.07 6.31 6.96
C LEU A 337 -2.26 7.10 5.67
N GLY A 338 -1.56 8.23 5.52
CA GLY A 338 -1.59 9.04 4.31
C GLY A 338 -1.22 8.26 3.06
N THR A 339 -0.28 7.32 3.16
CA THR A 339 0.12 6.45 2.05
C THR A 339 -1.00 5.53 1.61
N PHE A 340 -1.69 4.88 2.55
CA PHE A 340 -2.81 3.99 2.24
C PHE A 340 -4.01 4.75 1.67
N ALA A 341 -4.29 5.94 2.21
CA ALA A 341 -5.31 6.82 1.65
C ALA A 341 -4.97 7.24 0.21
N LEU A 342 -3.73 7.67 -0.03
CA LEU A 342 -3.25 8.03 -1.38
C LEU A 342 -3.36 6.84 -2.33
N TYR A 343 -2.96 5.64 -1.90
CA TYR A 343 -3.03 4.43 -2.72
C TYR A 343 -4.47 4.09 -3.11
N ALA A 344 -5.42 4.20 -2.16
CA ALA A 344 -6.84 3.97 -2.44
C ALA A 344 -7.45 5.04 -3.39
N LEU A 345 -7.14 6.33 -3.16
CA LEU A 345 -7.60 7.43 -4.01
C LEU A 345 -7.06 7.31 -5.44
N LYS A 346 -5.78 6.98 -5.60
CA LYS A 346 -5.17 6.79 -6.92
C LYS A 346 -5.71 5.56 -7.63
N THR A 347 -5.90 4.44 -6.92
CA THR A 347 -6.56 3.25 -7.50
C THR A 347 -7.93 3.62 -8.06
N LYS A 348 -8.76 4.32 -7.29
CA LYS A 348 -10.07 4.79 -7.73
C LYS A 348 -9.97 5.68 -8.98
N GLN A 349 -9.06 6.65 -8.99
CA GLN A 349 -8.86 7.59 -10.09
C GLN A 349 -8.40 6.89 -11.37
N GLU A 350 -7.41 6.01 -11.28
CA GLU A 350 -6.85 5.28 -12.42
C GLU A 350 -7.87 4.33 -13.06
N LEU A 351 -8.70 3.67 -12.25
CA LEU A 351 -9.74 2.77 -12.76
C LEU A 351 -10.88 3.50 -13.47
N LYS A 352 -11.16 4.76 -13.14
CA LYS A 352 -12.16 5.59 -13.83
C LYS A 352 -11.70 6.06 -15.21
N ILE A 353 -10.40 6.17 -15.45
CA ILE A 353 -9.80 6.63 -16.71
C ILE A 353 -9.72 5.51 -17.75
N LYS A 354 -9.85 4.26 -17.34
CA LYS A 354 -9.80 3.06 -18.20
C LYS A 354 -11.18 2.59 -18.61
#